data_a834b60bc387ef42ebf470b43c3bdbcf
#
_entry.id   a834b60bc387ef42ebf470b43c3bdbcf
#
_cell.length_a   1.000
_cell.length_b   1.000
_cell.length_c   1.000
_cell.angle_alpha   90.00
_cell.angle_beta   90.00
_cell.angle_gamma   90.00
#
_symmetry.space_group_name_H-M   'P 1'
#
loop_
_entity.id
_entity.type
_entity.pdbx_description
1 polymer ?
#
loop_
_entity_poly.entity_id
_entity_poly.type
_entity_poly.pdbx_seq_one_letter_code
_entity_poly.pdbx_strand_id
1 'polypeptide(L)'
;MKRVLFLTNYASPYRVHFYDELAKSMDVTVLFTDRVEDQKNRSADWFVSGGGAYRPVQLKRCVAHLLDENLCLDVTGWLKKPYDAIVICGYSSPTAILAMRWLRRRKIPFYMEVDGGLIRQERKIKYLFKRSLVRKADQWLSSGRYTTEFLVHYGAEKSRIHVYPFSSVFEKDILP
;
A
#
# COMPACT_ATOMS: atom_id res chain seq x y z
N MET A 1 -8.36 19.40 -7.89
CA MET A 1 -7.54 18.18 -8.01
C MET A 1 -8.20 17.05 -7.23
N LYS A 2 -8.15 15.82 -7.72
CA LYS A 2 -8.64 14.66 -6.98
C LYS A 2 -7.73 14.36 -5.79
N ARG A 3 -8.31 14.02 -4.65
CA ARG A 3 -7.59 13.75 -3.40
C ARG A 3 -7.42 12.24 -3.23
N VAL A 4 -6.19 11.78 -3.14
CA VAL A 4 -5.87 10.35 -3.03
C VAL A 4 -5.08 10.09 -1.74
N LEU A 5 -5.50 9.07 -0.99
CA LEU A 5 -4.79 8.59 0.19
C LEU A 5 -4.14 7.24 -0.10
N PHE A 6 -2.86 7.14 0.17
CA PHE A 6 -2.13 5.86 0.22
C PHE A 6 -1.80 5.49 1.66
N LEU A 7 -1.93 4.21 2.00
CA LEU A 7 -1.43 3.62 3.23
C LEU A 7 -0.38 2.57 2.87
N THR A 8 0.85 2.79 3.29
CA THR A 8 1.98 1.88 3.01
C THR A 8 2.86 1.71 4.25
N ASN A 9 3.84 0.82 4.19
CA ASN A 9 4.76 0.58 5.30
C ASN A 9 5.80 1.69 5.45
N TYR A 10 6.72 1.87 4.53
CA TYR A 10 7.79 2.86 4.59
C TYR A 10 8.04 3.52 3.22
N ALA A 11 8.76 4.65 3.26
CA ALA A 11 9.13 5.42 2.08
C ALA A 11 10.35 4.78 1.37
N SER A 12 10.12 3.83 0.45
CA SER A 12 11.17 3.34 -0.42
C SER A 12 11.43 4.32 -1.57
N PRO A 13 12.67 4.46 -2.09
CA PRO A 13 13.01 5.44 -3.11
C PRO A 13 12.07 5.39 -4.32
N TYR A 14 11.83 4.20 -4.85
CA TYR A 14 10.96 4.02 -6.01
C TYR A 14 9.49 4.42 -5.73
N ARG A 15 9.00 4.24 -4.50
CA ARG A 15 7.66 4.69 -4.13
C ARG A 15 7.58 6.19 -3.96
N VAL A 16 8.62 6.82 -3.41
CA VAL A 16 8.71 8.27 -3.30
C VAL A 16 8.60 8.90 -4.69
N HIS A 17 9.39 8.40 -5.65
CA HIS A 17 9.34 8.87 -7.04
C HIS A 17 7.94 8.71 -7.66
N PHE A 18 7.29 7.56 -7.43
CA PHE A 18 5.92 7.33 -7.90
C PHE A 18 4.93 8.34 -7.31
N TYR A 19 5.00 8.61 -6.00
CA TYR A 19 4.10 9.56 -5.35
C TYR A 19 4.36 10.99 -5.81
N ASP A 20 5.60 11.37 -6.06
CA ASP A 20 5.97 12.70 -6.58
C ASP A 20 5.42 12.90 -8.00
N GLU A 21 5.54 11.93 -8.87
CA GLU A 21 4.97 12.01 -10.21
C GLU A 21 3.43 12.09 -10.16
N LEU A 22 2.80 11.29 -9.32
CA LEU A 22 1.35 11.31 -9.16
C LEU A 22 0.85 12.65 -8.60
N ALA A 23 1.61 13.26 -7.70
CA ALA A 23 1.28 14.55 -7.07
C ALA A 23 1.31 15.74 -8.05
N LYS A 24 1.90 15.59 -9.23
CA LYS A 24 1.80 16.61 -10.29
C LYS A 24 0.35 16.79 -10.82
N SER A 25 -0.47 15.73 -10.69
CA SER A 25 -1.86 15.73 -11.20
C SER A 25 -2.94 15.55 -10.13
N MET A 26 -2.57 15.13 -8.92
CA MET A 26 -3.48 14.81 -7.82
C MET A 26 -2.99 15.38 -6.48
N ASP A 27 -3.90 15.59 -5.52
CA ASP A 27 -3.56 15.89 -4.12
C ASP A 27 -3.29 14.55 -3.40
N VAL A 28 -2.02 14.18 -3.31
CA VAL A 28 -1.58 12.87 -2.79
C VAL A 28 -1.16 12.99 -1.33
N THR A 29 -1.82 12.23 -0.45
CA THR A 29 -1.40 12.02 0.94
C THR A 29 -0.94 10.57 1.12
N VAL A 30 0.24 10.37 1.70
CA VAL A 30 0.78 9.03 1.95
C VAL A 30 1.02 8.82 3.44
N LEU A 31 0.37 7.80 4.01
CA LEU A 31 0.53 7.39 5.40
C LEU A 31 1.57 6.29 5.48
N PHE A 32 2.61 6.48 6.28
CA PHE A 32 3.65 5.50 6.56
C PHE A 32 3.45 4.89 7.94
N THR A 33 3.45 3.54 8.03
CA THR A 33 3.31 2.81 9.30
C THR A 33 4.64 2.59 10.00
N ASP A 34 5.72 2.46 9.23
CA ASP A 34 7.05 2.15 9.74
C ASP A 34 8.02 3.29 9.43
N ARG A 35 8.93 3.52 10.36
CA ARG A 35 10.03 4.45 10.12
C ARG A 35 11.12 3.73 9.34
N VAL A 36 11.73 4.47 8.49
CA VAL A 36 12.87 4.01 7.71
C VAL A 36 14.03 3.57 8.60
N GLU A 37 14.29 4.34 9.66
CA GLU A 37 15.33 4.11 10.66
C GLU A 37 15.17 2.77 11.39
N ASP A 38 13.96 2.22 11.46
CA ASP A 38 13.68 0.94 12.11
C ASP A 38 14.05 -0.27 11.22
N GLN A 39 14.43 -0.03 9.95
CA GLN A 39 14.74 -1.07 8.95
C GLN A 39 16.23 -1.47 9.00
N LYS A 40 16.61 -2.29 9.98
CA LYS A 40 18.00 -2.71 10.29
C LYS A 40 18.79 -3.35 9.12
N ASN A 41 18.10 -3.77 8.05
CA ASN A 41 18.70 -4.53 6.96
C ASN A 41 18.85 -3.75 5.64
N ARG A 42 18.75 -2.40 5.68
CA ARG A 42 18.85 -1.59 4.46
C ARG A 42 19.92 -0.52 4.62
N SER A 43 20.64 -0.23 3.52
CA SER A 43 21.65 0.83 3.52
C SER A 43 21.03 2.21 3.72
N ALA A 44 21.81 3.14 4.28
CA ALA A 44 21.38 4.53 4.51
C ALA A 44 20.93 5.23 3.20
N ASP A 45 21.47 4.82 2.05
CA ASP A 45 21.14 5.36 0.73
C ASP A 45 19.71 5.04 0.26
N TRP A 46 19.04 4.11 0.94
CA TRP A 46 17.61 3.81 0.71
C TRP A 46 16.66 4.85 1.31
N PHE A 47 17.22 5.86 1.99
CA PHE A 47 16.45 6.82 2.75
C PHE A 47 16.39 8.15 2.03
N VAL A 48 15.53 8.25 1.03
CA VAL A 48 15.20 9.54 0.45
C VAL A 48 14.38 10.29 1.48
N SER A 49 14.95 11.34 2.07
CA SER A 49 14.22 12.33 2.85
C SER A 49 13.14 12.90 1.92
N GLY A 50 11.91 12.42 2.08
CA GLY A 50 10.80 12.82 1.25
C GLY A 50 10.47 14.29 1.47
N GLY A 51 10.78 15.09 0.50
CA GLY A 51 10.43 16.50 0.38
C GLY A 51 9.85 16.77 -1.00
N GLY A 52 9.00 15.86 -1.50
CA GLY A 52 8.42 15.95 -2.82
C GLY A 52 7.09 16.69 -2.87
N ALA A 53 6.43 16.61 -4.00
CA ALA A 53 5.15 17.25 -4.27
C ALA A 53 3.97 16.63 -3.49
N TYR A 54 4.11 15.39 -2.99
CA TYR A 54 3.08 14.72 -2.19
C TYR A 54 3.18 15.07 -0.70
N ARG A 55 2.13 14.80 0.07
CA ARG A 55 2.07 15.00 1.53
C ARG A 55 2.45 13.72 2.28
N PRO A 56 3.68 13.57 2.79
CA PRO A 56 4.07 12.45 3.64
C PRO A 56 3.52 12.62 5.07
N VAL A 57 3.04 11.51 5.65
CA VAL A 57 2.55 11.47 7.03
C VAL A 57 3.06 10.21 7.71
N GLN A 58 3.90 10.37 8.72
CA GLN A 58 4.29 9.28 9.60
C GLN A 58 3.21 9.05 10.65
N LEU A 59 2.64 7.86 10.72
CA LEU A 59 1.71 7.48 11.79
C LEU A 59 2.48 7.37 13.11
N LYS A 60 1.88 7.89 14.20
CA LYS A 60 2.56 8.06 15.50
C LYS A 60 1.98 7.19 16.61
N ARG A 61 0.68 6.86 16.55
CA ARG A 61 0.01 6.04 17.59
C ARG A 61 0.12 4.55 17.30
N CYS A 62 1.34 4.06 17.21
CA CYS A 62 1.61 2.65 17.03
C CYS A 62 1.65 1.98 18.40
N VAL A 63 0.67 1.10 18.67
CA VAL A 63 0.42 0.47 19.99
C VAL A 63 0.99 -0.92 20.10
N ALA A 64 1.35 -1.55 18.99
CA ALA A 64 1.95 -2.87 18.95
C ALA A 64 2.84 -3.02 17.70
N HIS A 65 3.88 -3.83 17.84
CA HIS A 65 4.74 -4.29 16.74
C HIS A 65 4.53 -5.80 16.60
N LEU A 66 3.93 -6.22 15.49
CA LEU A 66 3.52 -7.60 15.25
C LEU A 66 4.06 -8.05 13.89
N LEU A 67 4.80 -9.17 13.86
CA LEU A 67 5.35 -9.74 12.63
C LEU A 67 6.18 -8.71 11.83
N ASP A 68 7.05 -7.98 12.53
CA ASP A 68 7.91 -6.92 11.98
C ASP A 68 7.15 -5.72 11.36
N GLU A 69 5.87 -5.54 11.71
CA GLU A 69 5.04 -4.44 11.24
C GLU A 69 4.25 -3.78 12.39
N ASN A 70 3.98 -2.50 12.26
CA ASN A 70 3.31 -1.70 13.29
C ASN A 70 1.78 -1.74 13.17
N LEU A 71 1.12 -1.76 14.34
CA LEU A 71 -0.31 -1.49 14.47
C LEU A 71 -0.53 -0.05 14.91
N CYS A 72 -0.85 0.85 13.99
CA CYS A 72 -1.04 2.26 14.25
C CYS A 72 -2.53 2.63 14.26
N LEU A 73 -3.05 3.08 15.40
CA LEU A 73 -4.47 3.37 15.59
C LEU A 73 -4.93 4.70 14.97
N ASP A 74 -4.02 5.64 14.82
CA ASP A 74 -4.30 6.96 14.23
C ASP A 74 -4.62 6.94 12.75
N VAL A 75 -4.39 5.82 12.07
CA VAL A 75 -4.84 5.59 10.68
C VAL A 75 -6.33 5.90 10.51
N THR A 76 -7.16 5.52 11.49
CA THR A 76 -8.62 5.72 11.43
C THR A 76 -9.02 7.20 11.41
N GLY A 77 -8.22 8.08 12.02
CA GLY A 77 -8.41 9.52 11.98
C GLY A 77 -8.21 10.10 10.58
N TRP A 78 -7.24 9.56 9.84
CA TRP A 78 -6.98 9.94 8.46
C TRP A 78 -8.06 9.42 7.51
N LEU A 79 -8.53 8.19 7.69
CA LEU A 79 -9.58 7.59 6.87
C LEU A 79 -10.96 8.27 7.00
N LYS A 80 -11.16 9.12 8.02
CA LYS A 80 -12.39 9.93 8.18
C LYS A 80 -12.46 11.13 7.25
N LYS A 81 -11.33 11.56 6.71
CA LYS A 81 -11.27 12.72 5.79
C LYS A 81 -11.82 12.32 4.42
N PRO A 82 -12.41 13.26 3.67
CA PRO A 82 -12.92 12.98 2.34
C PRO A 82 -11.77 12.79 1.35
N TYR A 83 -11.71 11.63 0.72
CA TYR A 83 -10.81 11.31 -0.39
C TYR A 83 -11.63 10.77 -1.57
N ASP A 84 -11.19 11.07 -2.78
CA ASP A 84 -11.79 10.51 -4.01
C ASP A 84 -11.36 9.06 -4.23
N ALA A 85 -10.17 8.71 -3.73
CA ALA A 85 -9.68 7.34 -3.72
C ALA A 85 -8.83 7.05 -2.48
N ILE A 86 -8.95 5.83 -1.94
CA ILE A 86 -8.12 5.31 -0.86
C ILE A 86 -7.45 4.04 -1.36
N VAL A 87 -6.13 3.97 -1.28
CA VAL A 87 -5.30 2.85 -1.71
C VAL A 87 -4.59 2.25 -0.49
N ILE A 88 -4.84 0.97 -0.22
CA ILE A 88 -4.15 0.20 0.81
C ILE A 88 -3.07 -0.63 0.13
N CYS A 89 -1.80 -0.31 0.39
CA CYS A 89 -0.64 -1.01 -0.17
C CYS A 89 -0.33 -2.25 0.65
N GLY A 90 -0.52 -3.41 0.04
CA GLY A 90 -0.47 -4.69 0.75
C GLY A 90 -1.76 -5.03 1.50
N TYR A 91 -1.81 -6.23 2.08
CA TYR A 91 -3.02 -6.74 2.74
C TYR A 91 -2.77 -7.36 4.11
N SER A 92 -1.52 -7.62 4.48
CA SER A 92 -1.15 -8.44 5.66
C SER A 92 -0.75 -7.63 6.88
N SER A 93 -0.39 -6.36 6.73
CA SER A 93 0.05 -5.57 7.88
C SER A 93 -1.09 -5.34 8.88
N PRO A 94 -0.81 -5.32 10.18
CA PRO A 94 -1.81 -5.08 11.21
C PRO A 94 -2.58 -3.78 10.99
N THR A 95 -1.88 -2.70 10.61
CA THR A 95 -2.50 -1.40 10.31
C THR A 95 -3.37 -1.47 9.05
N ALA A 96 -2.93 -2.16 7.99
CA ALA A 96 -3.75 -2.34 6.79
C ALA A 96 -5.02 -3.14 7.08
N ILE A 97 -4.93 -4.22 7.89
CA ILE A 97 -6.09 -5.01 8.32
C ILE A 97 -7.07 -4.16 9.11
N LEU A 98 -6.59 -3.32 10.03
CA LEU A 98 -7.42 -2.37 10.78
C LEU A 98 -8.11 -1.38 9.83
N ALA A 99 -7.36 -0.77 8.91
CA ALA A 99 -7.87 0.18 7.92
C ALA A 99 -8.95 -0.44 7.04
N MET A 100 -8.70 -1.61 6.47
CA MET A 100 -9.65 -2.34 5.63
C MET A 100 -10.95 -2.68 6.39
N ARG A 101 -10.83 -3.16 7.65
CA ARG A 101 -12.00 -3.45 8.49
C ARG A 101 -12.81 -2.19 8.79
N TRP A 102 -12.12 -1.08 9.06
CA TRP A 102 -12.74 0.21 9.35
C TRP A 102 -13.50 0.74 8.13
N LEU A 103 -12.90 0.71 6.93
CA LEU A 103 -13.51 1.13 5.67
C LEU A 103 -14.73 0.26 5.33
N ARG A 104 -14.61 -1.06 5.42
CA ARG A 104 -15.73 -1.98 5.15
C ARG A 104 -16.93 -1.77 6.08
N ARG A 105 -16.70 -1.56 7.38
CA ARG A 105 -17.79 -1.26 8.33
C ARG A 105 -18.54 0.03 7.99
N ARG A 106 -17.88 0.97 7.32
CA ARG A 106 -18.46 2.27 6.91
C ARG A 106 -18.92 2.31 5.47
N LYS A 107 -18.79 1.19 4.76
CA LYS A 107 -19.13 1.07 3.33
C LYS A 107 -18.37 2.08 2.46
N ILE A 108 -17.14 2.44 2.84
CA ILE A 108 -16.26 3.31 2.07
C ILE A 108 -15.46 2.41 1.11
N PRO A 109 -15.58 2.62 -0.22
CA PRO A 109 -14.84 1.83 -1.19
C PRO A 109 -13.35 2.15 -1.14
N PHE A 110 -12.52 1.16 -1.43
CA PHE A 110 -11.07 1.31 -1.48
C PHE A 110 -10.41 0.36 -2.46
N TYR A 111 -9.24 0.77 -2.92
CA TYR A 111 -8.34 -0.04 -3.75
C TYR A 111 -7.35 -0.79 -2.85
N MET A 112 -7.03 -2.02 -3.24
CA MET A 112 -5.88 -2.74 -2.69
C MET A 112 -4.78 -2.78 -3.74
N GLU A 113 -3.63 -2.26 -3.42
CA GLU A 113 -2.43 -2.36 -4.26
C GLU A 113 -1.59 -3.56 -3.82
N VAL A 114 -1.15 -4.36 -4.77
CA VAL A 114 -0.19 -5.45 -4.55
C VAL A 114 0.90 -5.36 -5.61
N ASP A 115 2.15 -5.21 -5.17
CA ASP A 115 3.32 -5.04 -6.05
C ASP A 115 4.16 -6.32 -6.20
N GLY A 116 3.56 -7.45 -5.97
CA GLY A 116 4.16 -8.77 -6.13
C GLY A 116 3.28 -9.86 -5.54
N GLY A 117 3.68 -11.09 -5.73
CA GLY A 117 2.97 -12.23 -5.17
C GLY A 117 3.17 -13.46 -6.02
N LEU A 118 3.58 -14.56 -5.38
CA LEU A 118 3.68 -15.86 -6.01
C LEU A 118 2.67 -16.80 -5.37
N ILE A 119 1.94 -17.52 -6.21
CA ILE A 119 1.07 -18.60 -5.77
C ILE A 119 1.97 -19.75 -5.31
N ARG A 120 1.85 -20.12 -4.03
CA ARG A 120 2.60 -21.21 -3.42
C ARG A 120 1.64 -22.19 -2.77
N GLN A 121 2.04 -23.44 -2.68
CA GLN A 121 1.31 -24.40 -1.84
C GLN A 121 1.32 -23.93 -0.39
N GLU A 122 0.15 -23.83 0.22
CA GLU A 122 0.00 -23.39 1.59
C GLU A 122 -1.14 -24.14 2.30
N ARG A 123 -1.10 -24.09 3.65
CA ARG A 123 -2.17 -24.69 4.46
C ARG A 123 -3.51 -24.00 4.18
N LYS A 124 -4.60 -24.75 4.12
CA LYS A 124 -5.97 -24.27 3.85
C LYS A 124 -6.36 -23.05 4.71
N ILE A 125 -5.97 -23.07 5.99
CA ILE A 125 -6.25 -21.95 6.91
C ILE A 125 -5.55 -20.66 6.44
N LYS A 126 -4.29 -20.73 6.03
CA LYS A 126 -3.52 -19.58 5.53
C LYS A 126 -4.12 -19.06 4.22
N TYR A 127 -4.50 -19.94 3.31
CA TYR A 127 -5.21 -19.60 2.09
C TYR A 127 -6.52 -18.85 2.37
N LEU A 128 -7.38 -19.40 3.25
CA LEU A 128 -8.66 -18.81 3.60
C LEU A 128 -8.48 -17.43 4.26
N PHE A 129 -7.45 -17.28 5.10
CA PHE A 129 -7.13 -16.01 5.73
C PHE A 129 -6.73 -14.96 4.69
N LYS A 130 -5.77 -15.25 3.80
CA LYS A 130 -5.38 -14.35 2.70
C LYS A 130 -6.57 -13.99 1.82
N ARG A 131 -7.34 -15.01 1.41
CA ARG A 131 -8.55 -14.82 0.62
C ARG A 131 -9.54 -13.88 1.30
N SER A 132 -9.74 -14.02 2.62
CA SER A 132 -10.63 -13.16 3.39
C SER A 132 -10.17 -11.70 3.42
N LEU A 133 -8.86 -11.45 3.33
CA LEU A 133 -8.28 -10.11 3.29
C LEU A 133 -8.38 -9.51 1.88
N VAL A 134 -7.92 -10.26 0.86
CA VAL A 134 -7.92 -9.80 -0.53
C VAL A 134 -9.33 -9.43 -0.99
N ARG A 135 -10.33 -10.22 -0.63
CA ARG A 135 -11.76 -9.96 -0.97
C ARG A 135 -12.38 -8.74 -0.27
N LYS A 136 -11.66 -8.07 0.62
CA LYS A 136 -12.19 -6.85 1.27
C LYS A 136 -12.17 -5.62 0.38
N ALA A 137 -11.27 -5.55 -0.57
CA ALA A 137 -11.19 -4.42 -1.49
C ALA A 137 -12.35 -4.44 -2.50
N ASP A 138 -12.66 -3.28 -3.03
CA ASP A 138 -13.66 -3.11 -4.08
C ASP A 138 -13.02 -3.17 -5.47
N GLN A 139 -11.74 -2.78 -5.55
CA GLN A 139 -10.91 -2.82 -6.76
C GLN A 139 -9.46 -3.14 -6.38
N TRP A 140 -8.66 -3.59 -7.33
CA TRP A 140 -7.27 -3.98 -7.11
C TRP A 140 -6.35 -3.31 -8.12
N LEU A 141 -5.16 -2.91 -7.64
CA LEU A 141 -4.06 -2.43 -8.45
C LEU A 141 -2.97 -3.52 -8.46
N SER A 142 -2.58 -3.93 -9.64
CA SER A 142 -1.62 -5.02 -9.87
C SER A 142 -0.42 -4.51 -10.65
N SER A 143 0.80 -4.85 -10.19
CA SER A 143 2.04 -4.46 -10.86
C SER A 143 2.32 -5.26 -12.15
N GLY A 144 1.54 -6.30 -12.44
CA GLY A 144 1.74 -7.10 -13.65
C GLY A 144 1.03 -8.45 -13.61
N ARG A 145 1.34 -9.30 -14.60
CA ARG A 145 0.65 -10.56 -14.84
C ARG A 145 0.64 -11.49 -13.61
N TYR A 146 1.79 -11.75 -13.02
CA TYR A 146 1.90 -12.67 -11.86
C TYR A 146 1.13 -12.16 -10.64
N THR A 147 1.15 -10.85 -10.40
CA THR A 147 0.37 -10.23 -9.32
C THR A 147 -1.13 -10.32 -9.61
N THR A 148 -1.54 -10.17 -10.87
CA THR A 148 -2.93 -10.35 -11.29
C THR A 148 -3.40 -11.80 -11.04
N GLU A 149 -2.61 -12.78 -11.44
CA GLU A 149 -2.89 -14.21 -11.18
C GLU A 149 -3.00 -14.50 -9.68
N PHE A 150 -2.09 -13.93 -8.88
CA PHE A 150 -2.12 -14.02 -7.43
C PHE A 150 -3.42 -13.44 -6.84
N LEU A 151 -3.82 -12.24 -7.24
CA LEU A 151 -5.03 -11.59 -6.77
C LEU A 151 -6.28 -12.41 -7.12
N VAL A 152 -6.38 -12.91 -8.35
CA VAL A 152 -7.48 -13.77 -8.78
C VAL A 152 -7.52 -15.07 -7.98
N HIS A 153 -6.36 -15.70 -7.73
CA HIS A 153 -6.25 -16.92 -6.90
C HIS A 153 -6.85 -16.70 -5.50
N TYR A 154 -6.63 -15.54 -4.89
CA TYR A 154 -7.20 -15.20 -3.59
C TYR A 154 -8.57 -14.52 -3.66
N GLY A 155 -9.23 -14.53 -4.83
CA GLY A 155 -10.63 -14.18 -5.01
C GLY A 155 -10.94 -12.74 -5.32
N ALA A 156 -9.96 -11.99 -5.86
CA ALA A 156 -10.21 -10.73 -6.51
C ALA A 156 -11.00 -10.94 -7.81
N GLU A 157 -11.94 -10.06 -8.10
CA GLU A 157 -12.71 -10.09 -9.34
C GLU A 157 -11.87 -9.55 -10.50
N LYS A 158 -11.58 -10.39 -11.49
CA LYS A 158 -10.64 -10.05 -12.59
C LYS A 158 -11.01 -8.77 -13.33
N SER A 159 -12.30 -8.51 -13.53
CA SER A 159 -12.82 -7.31 -14.20
C SER A 159 -12.54 -6.01 -13.43
N ARG A 160 -12.20 -6.10 -12.15
CA ARG A 160 -11.91 -4.98 -11.25
C ARG A 160 -10.43 -4.86 -10.89
N ILE A 161 -9.57 -5.63 -11.57
CA ILE A 161 -8.12 -5.52 -11.42
C ILE A 161 -7.58 -4.59 -12.49
N HIS A 162 -6.91 -3.52 -12.06
CA HIS A 162 -6.23 -2.56 -12.92
C HIS A 162 -4.73 -2.85 -12.88
N VAL A 163 -4.17 -3.18 -14.04
CA VAL A 163 -2.74 -3.38 -14.17
C VAL A 163 -2.09 -2.02 -14.40
N TYR A 164 -1.11 -1.67 -13.58
CA TYR A 164 -0.27 -0.50 -13.78
C TYR A 164 1.19 -0.92 -13.87
N PRO A 165 1.90 -0.50 -14.92
CA PRO A 165 3.32 -0.79 -15.02
C PRO A 165 4.05 0.05 -13.98
N PHE A 166 4.62 -0.64 -12.99
CA PHE A 166 5.38 0.01 -11.95
C PHE A 166 6.84 0.11 -12.38
N SER A 167 7.28 1.32 -12.72
CA SER A 167 8.69 1.62 -12.96
C SER A 167 9.27 2.41 -11.79
N SER A 168 10.46 2.05 -11.36
CA SER A 168 11.15 2.64 -10.22
C SER A 168 12.39 3.42 -10.59
N VAL A 169 12.72 3.49 -11.89
CA VAL A 169 13.98 4.05 -12.38
C VAL A 169 13.64 5.09 -13.43
N PHE A 170 14.18 6.29 -13.28
CA PHE A 170 14.14 7.31 -14.33
C PHE A 170 15.27 7.06 -15.32
N GLU A 171 15.10 7.50 -16.57
CA GLU A 171 16.12 7.40 -17.60
C GLU A 171 17.46 7.99 -17.16
N LYS A 172 17.44 9.11 -16.42
CA LYS A 172 18.62 9.75 -15.84
C LYS A 172 19.37 8.89 -14.79
N ASP A 173 18.72 7.88 -14.23
CA ASP A 173 19.27 7.00 -13.18
C ASP A 173 19.78 5.68 -13.79
N ILE A 174 19.61 5.49 -15.10
CA ILE A 174 20.18 4.37 -15.84
C ILE A 174 21.63 4.73 -16.18
N LEU A 175 22.55 3.97 -15.59
CA LEU A 175 23.98 4.15 -15.92
C LEU A 175 24.20 3.83 -17.42
N PRO A 176 25.04 4.62 -18.10
CA PRO A 176 25.38 4.38 -19.50
C PRO A 176 26.18 3.09 -19.69
#